data_e35d5ca423684d301a0b2845c9be1aef
#
_entry.id   e35d5ca423684d301a0b2845c9be1aef
#
_cell.length_a   1.000
_cell.length_b   1.000
_cell.length_c   1.000
_cell.angle_alpha   90.00
_cell.angle_beta   90.00
_cell.angle_gamma   90.00
#
_symmetry.space_group_name_H-M   'P 1'
#
loop_
_entity.id
_entity.type
_entity.pdbx_description
1 polymer ?
#
loop_
_entity_poly.entity_id
_entity_poly.type
_entity_poly.pdbx_seq_one_letter_code
_entity_poly.pdbx_strand_id
1 'polypeptide(L)'
;MTDHVRAAAQRMYAAFNAHDHTAAEEIFTSDFYSHPLGTTGPGSVTRSWQQFHEVFPDVQVVVEDMVVEGDTAAVRTSVRGIPGRQPPTMLEIFRVRDGRIAELWGLSSLRRDS
;
A
#
# COMPACT_ATOMS: atom_id res chain seq x y z
N MET A 1 -11.19 -14.70 9.92
CA MET A 1 -10.50 -14.13 11.09
C MET A 1 -9.87 -12.83 10.72
N THR A 2 -10.03 -11.86 11.60
CA THR A 2 -9.52 -10.51 11.32
C THR A 2 -7.99 -10.42 11.40
N ASP A 3 -7.34 -11.37 12.09
CA ASP A 3 -5.89 -11.31 12.26
C ASP A 3 -5.13 -11.44 10.94
N HIS A 4 -5.59 -12.28 10.03
CA HIS A 4 -4.88 -12.43 8.76
C HIS A 4 -5.14 -11.26 7.81
N VAL A 5 -6.24 -10.53 8.01
CA VAL A 5 -6.49 -9.30 7.26
C VAL A 5 -5.52 -8.22 7.70
N ARG A 6 -5.39 -8.04 9.01
CA ARG A 6 -4.42 -7.08 9.57
C ARG A 6 -3.01 -7.44 9.16
N ALA A 7 -2.66 -8.73 9.23
CA ALA A 7 -1.32 -9.19 8.88
C ALA A 7 -1.00 -8.93 7.40
N ALA A 8 -1.97 -9.11 6.51
CA ALA A 8 -1.77 -8.85 5.08
C ALA A 8 -1.45 -7.38 4.84
N ALA A 9 -2.20 -6.47 5.48
CA ALA A 9 -1.95 -5.04 5.34
C ALA A 9 -0.58 -4.66 5.90
N GLN A 10 -0.24 -5.17 7.08
CA GLN A 10 1.05 -4.87 7.70
C GLN A 10 2.21 -5.37 6.85
N ARG A 11 2.04 -6.55 6.25
CA ARG A 11 3.08 -7.12 5.40
C ARG A 11 3.30 -6.28 4.15
N MET A 12 2.25 -5.71 3.60
CA MET A 12 2.36 -4.84 2.44
C MET A 12 3.19 -3.59 2.76
N TYR A 13 2.89 -2.92 3.87
CA TYR A 13 3.66 -1.72 4.24
C TYR A 13 5.08 -2.05 4.58
N ALA A 14 5.32 -3.19 5.24
CA ALA A 14 6.67 -3.60 5.58
C ALA A 14 7.50 -3.88 4.33
N ALA A 15 6.92 -4.53 3.33
CA ALA A 15 7.61 -4.81 2.07
C ALA A 15 7.92 -3.53 1.32
N PHE A 16 6.96 -2.60 1.27
CA PHE A 16 7.20 -1.30 0.64
C PHE A 16 8.37 -0.59 1.32
N ASN A 17 8.35 -0.52 2.64
CA ASN A 17 9.39 0.18 3.41
C ASN A 17 10.76 -0.49 3.25
N ALA A 18 10.79 -1.79 3.04
CA ALA A 18 12.03 -2.53 2.86
C ALA A 18 12.54 -2.50 1.42
N HIS A 19 11.82 -1.84 0.50
CA HIS A 19 12.12 -1.84 -0.93
C HIS A 19 12.08 -3.26 -1.52
N ASP A 20 11.25 -4.12 -0.96
CA ASP A 20 11.12 -5.50 -1.43
C ASP A 20 10.05 -5.56 -2.51
N HIS A 21 10.41 -5.12 -3.70
CA HIS A 21 9.46 -4.99 -4.80
C HIS A 21 8.95 -6.33 -5.30
N THR A 22 9.75 -7.39 -5.16
CA THR A 22 9.36 -8.71 -5.64
C THR A 22 8.33 -9.37 -4.74
N ALA A 23 8.14 -8.88 -3.51
CA ALA A 23 7.18 -9.46 -2.57
C ALA A 23 5.73 -9.26 -3.03
N ALA A 24 5.47 -8.36 -3.97
CA ALA A 24 4.11 -8.06 -4.40
C ALA A 24 3.35 -9.30 -4.87
N GLU A 25 4.04 -10.22 -5.55
CA GLU A 25 3.37 -11.42 -6.06
C GLU A 25 2.88 -12.35 -4.94
N GLU A 26 3.47 -12.25 -3.75
CA GLU A 26 3.06 -13.05 -2.61
C GLU A 26 2.01 -12.34 -1.77
N ILE A 27 2.03 -11.01 -1.79
CA ILE A 27 1.14 -10.18 -0.98
C ILE A 27 -0.23 -9.98 -1.64
N PHE A 28 -0.22 -9.84 -2.96
CA PHE A 28 -1.44 -9.57 -3.72
C PHE A 28 -1.89 -10.81 -4.48
N THR A 29 -3.21 -10.92 -4.69
CA THR A 29 -3.73 -12.02 -5.51
C THR A 29 -3.34 -11.80 -6.97
N SER A 30 -3.36 -12.87 -7.77
CA SER A 30 -3.02 -12.76 -9.18
C SER A 30 -3.99 -11.87 -9.96
N ASP A 31 -5.22 -11.75 -9.49
CA ASP A 31 -6.24 -10.91 -10.10
C ASP A 31 -6.45 -9.60 -9.32
N PHE A 32 -5.52 -9.22 -8.48
CA PHE A 32 -5.60 -8.00 -7.68
C PHE A 32 -5.97 -6.80 -8.54
N TYR A 33 -6.89 -5.99 -8.05
CA TYR A 33 -7.29 -4.78 -8.75
C TYR A 33 -6.97 -3.54 -7.91
N SER A 34 -6.23 -2.61 -8.50
CA SER A 34 -5.89 -1.34 -7.88
C SER A 34 -6.78 -0.25 -8.46
N HIS A 35 -7.67 0.31 -7.66
CA HIS A 35 -8.50 1.43 -8.12
C HIS A 35 -7.68 2.68 -8.38
N PRO A 36 -6.69 3.04 -7.52
CA PRO A 36 -5.88 4.23 -7.81
C PRO A 36 -5.11 4.14 -9.12
N LEU A 37 -4.62 2.96 -9.48
CA LEU A 37 -3.85 2.78 -10.71
C LEU A 37 -4.71 2.38 -11.90
N GLY A 38 -5.91 1.84 -11.63
CA GLY A 38 -6.78 1.33 -12.69
C GLY A 38 -6.20 0.09 -13.35
N THR A 39 -5.46 -0.73 -12.61
CA THR A 39 -4.74 -1.87 -13.18
C THR A 39 -5.07 -3.16 -12.46
N THR A 40 -4.87 -4.29 -13.17
CA THR A 40 -5.05 -5.63 -12.63
C THR A 40 -3.71 -6.32 -12.51
N GLY A 41 -3.54 -7.08 -11.43
CA GLY A 41 -2.36 -7.90 -11.19
C GLY A 41 -1.29 -7.20 -10.37
N PRO A 42 -0.41 -7.97 -9.73
CA PRO A 42 0.61 -7.39 -8.85
C PRO A 42 1.77 -6.71 -9.59
N GLY A 43 1.93 -6.96 -10.89
CA GLY A 43 3.04 -6.38 -11.64
C GLY A 43 3.02 -4.86 -11.67
N SER A 44 1.83 -4.25 -11.75
CA SER A 44 1.72 -2.80 -11.73
C SER A 44 2.11 -2.22 -10.39
N VAL A 45 1.84 -2.95 -9.31
CA VAL A 45 2.27 -2.52 -7.97
C VAL A 45 3.79 -2.51 -7.89
N THR A 46 4.43 -3.58 -8.37
CA THR A 46 5.89 -3.66 -8.39
C THR A 46 6.48 -2.45 -9.12
N ARG A 47 5.97 -2.15 -10.30
CA ARG A 47 6.46 -1.01 -11.10
C ARG A 47 6.22 0.30 -10.38
N SER A 48 5.04 0.46 -9.78
CA SER A 48 4.70 1.68 -9.06
C SER A 48 5.63 1.91 -7.87
N TRP A 49 5.89 0.85 -7.11
CA TRP A 49 6.81 0.93 -5.97
C TRP A 49 8.23 1.27 -6.41
N GLN A 50 8.69 0.64 -7.49
CA GLN A 50 10.03 0.92 -8.02
C GLN A 50 10.17 2.38 -8.42
N GLN A 51 9.19 2.90 -9.15
CA GLN A 51 9.20 4.30 -9.58
C GLN A 51 9.17 5.26 -8.40
N PHE A 52 8.37 4.94 -7.40
CA PHE A 52 8.25 5.80 -6.22
C PHE A 52 9.57 5.85 -5.46
N HIS A 53 10.23 4.70 -5.31
CA HIS A 53 11.52 4.61 -4.61
C HIS A 53 12.65 5.26 -5.40
N GLU A 54 12.56 5.32 -6.72
CA GLU A 54 13.52 6.05 -7.53
C GLU A 54 13.45 7.55 -7.27
N VAL A 55 12.22 8.07 -7.12
CA VAL A 55 12.02 9.50 -6.88
C VAL A 55 12.28 9.85 -5.41
N PHE A 56 11.84 9.00 -4.50
CA PHE A 56 11.96 9.24 -3.06
C PHE A 56 12.63 8.02 -2.39
N PRO A 57 13.96 7.91 -2.49
CA PRO A 57 14.63 6.70 -1.98
C PRO A 57 14.54 6.51 -0.47
N ASP A 58 14.27 7.57 0.29
CA ASP A 58 14.17 7.49 1.74
C ASP A 58 12.74 7.39 2.24
N VAL A 59 11.77 7.19 1.35
CA VAL A 59 10.37 7.20 1.74
C VAL A 59 10.05 6.03 2.68
N GLN A 60 9.25 6.33 3.69
CA GLN A 60 8.73 5.34 4.63
C GLN A 60 7.25 5.63 4.84
N VAL A 61 6.46 4.56 4.88
CA VAL A 61 5.03 4.68 5.17
C VAL A 61 4.81 4.18 6.59
N VAL A 62 4.22 5.03 7.42
CA VAL A 62 3.97 4.72 8.83
C VAL A 62 2.47 4.56 9.04
N VAL A 63 2.05 3.40 9.53
CA VAL A 63 0.65 3.15 9.83
C VAL A 63 0.29 3.89 11.12
N GLU A 64 -0.67 4.80 11.02
CA GLU A 64 -1.15 5.57 12.17
C GLU A 64 -2.37 4.91 12.79
N ASP A 65 -3.32 4.46 11.97
CA ASP A 65 -4.52 3.76 12.41
C ASP A 65 -4.85 2.64 11.46
N MET A 66 -5.40 1.56 11.99
CA MET A 66 -5.92 0.48 11.17
C MET A 66 -7.19 -0.08 11.81
N VAL A 67 -8.26 -0.11 11.04
CA VAL A 67 -9.54 -0.68 11.45
C VAL A 67 -9.83 -1.87 10.56
N VAL A 68 -10.15 -3.00 11.15
CA VAL A 68 -10.43 -4.23 10.41
C VAL A 68 -11.84 -4.70 10.74
N GLU A 69 -12.59 -5.02 9.68
CA GLU A 69 -13.92 -5.59 9.83
C GLU A 69 -14.09 -6.63 8.71
N GLY A 70 -14.37 -7.89 9.11
CA GLY A 70 -14.51 -8.97 8.14
C GLY A 70 -13.22 -9.13 7.33
N ASP A 71 -13.36 -9.07 6.01
CA ASP A 71 -12.25 -9.21 5.08
C ASP A 71 -11.63 -7.87 4.68
N THR A 72 -12.01 -6.80 5.33
CA THR A 72 -11.65 -5.43 4.90
C THR A 72 -10.84 -4.73 5.97
N ALA A 73 -9.79 -4.04 5.56
CA ALA A 73 -9.00 -3.18 6.42
C ALA A 73 -9.02 -1.75 5.90
N ALA A 74 -9.20 -0.78 6.79
CA ALA A 74 -9.09 0.64 6.48
C ALA A 74 -7.91 1.19 7.24
N VAL A 75 -6.99 1.87 6.54
CA VAL A 75 -5.71 2.26 7.11
C VAL A 75 -5.44 3.73 6.83
N ARG A 76 -5.01 4.46 7.85
CA ARG A 76 -4.52 5.82 7.71
C ARG A 76 -3.01 5.78 7.94
N THR A 77 -2.25 6.33 7.00
CA THR A 77 -0.80 6.34 7.10
C THR A 77 -0.24 7.73 6.92
N SER A 78 0.98 7.93 7.42
CA SER A 78 1.80 9.11 7.13
C SER A 78 2.94 8.66 6.23
N VAL A 79 3.24 9.46 5.20
CA VAL A 79 4.34 9.18 4.28
C VAL A 79 5.51 10.08 4.66
N ARG A 80 6.62 9.49 5.07
CA ARG A 80 7.79 10.21 5.54
C ARG A 80 8.94 10.07 4.55
N GLY A 81 9.94 10.94 4.67
CA GLY A 81 11.11 10.88 3.78
C GLY A 81 10.94 11.63 2.48
N ILE A 82 9.90 12.44 2.36
CA ILE A 82 9.71 13.32 1.21
C ILE A 82 10.15 14.71 1.65
N PRO A 83 11.18 15.27 1.00
CA PRO A 83 11.78 16.53 1.47
C PRO A 83 10.83 17.72 1.40
N GLY A 84 11.00 18.63 2.34
CA GLY A 84 10.47 19.98 2.24
C GLY A 84 9.03 20.18 2.62
N ARG A 85 8.34 19.17 3.18
CA ARG A 85 6.93 19.33 3.49
C ARG A 85 6.54 18.53 4.72
N GLN A 86 5.38 18.87 5.25
CA GLN A 86 4.75 18.00 6.24
C GLN A 86 4.44 16.66 5.57
N PRO A 87 4.54 15.56 6.33
CA PRO A 87 4.28 14.25 5.74
C PRO A 87 2.87 14.16 5.15
N PRO A 88 2.75 13.72 3.89
CA PRO A 88 1.43 13.47 3.32
C PRO A 88 0.69 12.37 4.08
N THR A 89 -0.62 12.42 4.01
CA THR A 89 -1.49 11.40 4.59
C THR A 89 -2.08 10.56 3.47
N MET A 90 -2.12 9.25 3.68
CA MET A 90 -2.85 8.36 2.78
C MET A 90 -3.96 7.66 3.55
N LEU A 91 -5.08 7.47 2.88
CA LEU A 91 -6.17 6.66 3.37
C LEU A 91 -6.37 5.53 2.37
N GLU A 92 -6.28 4.29 2.85
CA GLU A 92 -6.39 3.13 1.98
C GLU A 92 -7.36 2.13 2.56
N ILE A 93 -8.10 1.46 1.68
CA ILE A 93 -9.00 0.38 2.06
C ILE A 93 -8.60 -0.83 1.25
N PHE A 94 -8.44 -1.97 1.92
CA PHE A 94 -8.07 -3.23 1.28
C PHE A 94 -9.14 -4.27 1.51
N ARG A 95 -9.37 -5.09 0.49
CA ARG A 95 -10.11 -6.33 0.65
C ARG A 95 -9.14 -7.49 0.53
N VAL A 96 -9.22 -8.43 1.48
CA VAL A 96 -8.28 -9.54 1.58
C VAL A 96 -9.02 -10.84 1.29
N ARG A 97 -8.40 -11.70 0.48
CA ARG A 97 -8.94 -13.01 0.15
C ARG A 97 -7.82 -14.04 0.27
N ASP A 98 -8.04 -15.05 1.11
CA ASP A 98 -7.07 -16.12 1.36
C ASP A 98 -5.70 -15.59 1.79
N GLY A 99 -5.71 -14.58 2.66
CA GLY A 99 -4.48 -14.02 3.21
C GLY A 99 -3.73 -13.07 2.29
N ARG A 100 -4.30 -12.76 1.12
CA ARG A 100 -3.68 -11.86 0.15
C ARG A 100 -4.62 -10.71 -0.16
N ILE A 101 -4.04 -9.58 -0.53
CA ILE A 101 -4.82 -8.40 -0.87
C ILE A 101 -5.37 -8.58 -2.28
N ALA A 102 -6.69 -8.50 -2.42
CA ALA A 102 -7.37 -8.73 -3.69
C ALA A 102 -7.83 -7.43 -4.35
N GLU A 103 -8.02 -6.38 -3.55
CA GLU A 103 -8.54 -5.12 -4.08
C GLU A 103 -8.09 -3.98 -3.18
N LEU A 104 -7.81 -2.83 -3.78
CA LEU A 104 -7.31 -1.67 -3.03
C LEU A 104 -7.95 -0.40 -3.56
N TRP A 105 -8.43 0.43 -2.63
CA TRP A 105 -8.83 1.81 -2.88
C TRP A 105 -7.89 2.72 -2.09
N GLY A 106 -7.62 3.92 -2.61
CA GLY A 106 -6.76 4.82 -1.87
C GLY A 106 -6.84 6.24 -2.34
N LEU A 107 -6.61 7.14 -1.40
CA LEU A 107 -6.49 8.57 -1.63
C LEU A 107 -5.27 9.07 -0.88
N SER A 108 -4.60 10.06 -1.44
CA SER A 108 -3.40 10.61 -0.85
C SER A 108 -3.42 12.12 -0.95
N SER A 109 -2.88 12.80 0.08
CA SER A 109 -2.69 14.24 0.02
C SER A 109 -1.41 14.62 -0.72
N LEU A 110 -0.62 13.64 -1.15
CA LEU A 110 0.58 13.89 -1.94
C LEU A 110 0.18 14.36 -3.34
N ARG A 111 0.72 15.51 -3.74
CA ARG A 111 0.48 16.06 -5.06
C ARG A 111 1.66 15.78 -5.96
N ARG A 112 1.36 15.35 -7.18
CA ARG A 112 2.40 14.98 -8.12
C ARG A 112 2.90 16.14 -8.95
N ASP A 113 1.98 17.02 -9.27
CA ASP A 113 2.33 18.15 -10.09
C ASP A 113 2.49 19.34 -9.23
N SER A 114 3.12 20.17 -9.42
CA SER A 114 3.15 21.35 -8.58
C SER A 114 3.95 22.41 -9.18
#